data_6aaab48dfd5651e9b230c7030329c69c
#
_entry.id   6aaab48dfd5651e9b230c7030329c69c
#
_cell.length_a   1.000
_cell.length_b   1.000
_cell.length_c   1.000
_cell.angle_alpha   90.00
_cell.angle_beta   90.00
_cell.angle_gamma   90.00
#
_symmetry.space_group_name_H-M   'P 1'
#
loop_
_entity.id
_entity.type
_entity.pdbx_description
1 polymer ?
#
loop_
_entity_poly.entity_id
_entity_poly.type
_entity_poly.pdbx_seq_one_letter_code
_entity_poly.pdbx_strand_id
1 'polypeptide(L)'
;MLLDLFDRGGFTDGYYARHNGRGMVALREKPEFREGNQKLFEDLDKTYGVAELKEKVRGHVELAEGEPSRLTLESRGEKVQVLGQAPQAAEHQPMTREKVLKQLNKTGGSPFSFETLTAQIEGDLFLPVQALNELRRTGFQELEKKLTGARVLTGEGGIGAQFRPVPTKTAAPQSQSVLTAFLEQTTQLSPVLARGDI
;
A
#
# COMPACT_ATOMS: atom_id res chain seq x y z
N MET A 1 -7.38 -7.98 -22.57
CA MET A 1 -7.21 -7.98 -21.11
C MET A 1 -8.00 -6.87 -20.40
N LEU A 2 -7.73 -5.56 -20.58
CA LEU A 2 -8.52 -4.53 -19.89
C LEU A 2 -9.98 -4.50 -20.33
N LEU A 3 -10.24 -4.66 -21.63
CA LEU A 3 -11.60 -4.76 -22.17
C LEU A 3 -12.34 -5.97 -21.59
N ASP A 4 -11.68 -7.12 -21.52
CA ASP A 4 -12.26 -8.36 -21.00
C ASP A 4 -12.56 -8.27 -19.50
N LEU A 5 -11.79 -7.47 -18.76
CA LEU A 5 -11.95 -7.30 -17.32
C LEU A 5 -13.07 -6.31 -16.97
N PHE A 6 -13.15 -5.19 -17.68
CA PHE A 6 -14.01 -4.07 -17.33
C PHE A 6 -15.25 -3.92 -18.20
N ASP A 7 -15.32 -4.61 -19.34
CA ASP A 7 -16.49 -4.54 -20.21
C ASP A 7 -17.70 -5.24 -19.59
N ARG A 8 -18.72 -4.49 -19.26
CA ARG A 8 -20.00 -4.98 -18.71
C ARG A 8 -21.14 -5.07 -19.72
N GLY A 9 -21.00 -4.55 -20.88
CA GLY A 9 -22.05 -4.48 -21.89
C GLY A 9 -21.60 -3.78 -23.17
N GLY A 10 -20.30 -3.60 -23.32
CA GLY A 10 -19.67 -2.89 -24.41
C GLY A 10 -19.24 -1.49 -24.03
N PHE A 11 -18.17 -1.05 -24.66
CA PHE A 11 -17.67 0.32 -24.52
C PHE A 11 -18.33 1.19 -25.57
N THR A 12 -18.48 2.47 -25.26
CA THR A 12 -18.95 3.49 -26.17
C THR A 12 -17.90 4.59 -26.30
N ASP A 13 -17.76 5.13 -27.49
CA ASP A 13 -16.95 6.30 -27.82
C ASP A 13 -17.78 7.60 -27.85
N GLY A 14 -19.07 7.50 -27.51
CA GLY A 14 -20.02 8.62 -27.57
C GLY A 14 -19.54 9.85 -26.81
N TYR A 15 -18.93 9.68 -25.65
CA TYR A 15 -18.34 10.77 -24.88
C TYR A 15 -17.13 11.42 -25.56
N TYR A 16 -16.43 10.65 -26.36
CA TYR A 16 -15.25 11.11 -27.06
C TYR A 16 -15.60 11.77 -28.40
N ALA A 17 -16.53 11.16 -29.13
CA ALA A 17 -16.89 11.58 -30.49
C ALA A 17 -17.97 12.65 -30.55
N ARG A 18 -18.96 12.62 -29.64
CA ARG A 18 -20.09 13.55 -29.61
C ARG A 18 -20.61 13.78 -28.20
N HIS A 19 -20.82 15.02 -27.83
CA HIS A 19 -21.45 15.35 -26.57
C HIS A 19 -22.97 15.15 -26.66
N ASN A 20 -23.49 14.44 -25.66
CA ASN A 20 -24.94 14.25 -25.40
C ASN A 20 -25.70 13.57 -26.55
N GLY A 21 -26.05 12.32 -26.34
CA GLY A 21 -26.87 11.60 -27.29
C GLY A 21 -26.93 10.10 -27.06
N ARG A 22 -27.67 9.43 -27.90
CA ARG A 22 -27.89 7.99 -27.86
C ARG A 22 -26.60 7.18 -28.00
N GLY A 23 -25.55 7.75 -28.64
CA GLY A 23 -24.22 7.12 -28.77
C GLY A 23 -23.42 7.02 -27.48
N MET A 24 -23.85 7.68 -26.39
CA MET A 24 -23.22 7.59 -25.08
C MET A 24 -23.61 6.32 -24.31
N VAL A 25 -24.62 5.59 -24.78
CA VAL A 25 -25.13 4.38 -24.15
C VAL A 25 -24.83 3.20 -25.05
N ALA A 26 -24.16 2.19 -24.52
CA ALA A 26 -23.97 0.92 -25.20
C ALA A 26 -25.25 0.10 -25.06
N LEU A 27 -26.11 0.15 -26.08
CA LEU A 27 -27.35 -0.64 -26.17
C LEU A 27 -27.05 -1.96 -26.86
N ARG A 28 -26.26 -2.81 -26.22
CA ARG A 28 -25.97 -4.15 -26.74
C ARG A 28 -26.61 -5.21 -25.85
N GLU A 29 -26.94 -6.34 -26.44
CA GLU A 29 -27.31 -7.52 -25.66
C GLU A 29 -26.13 -7.91 -24.75
N LYS A 30 -26.45 -8.50 -23.59
CA LYS A 30 -25.44 -8.94 -22.63
C LYS A 30 -24.45 -9.88 -23.33
N PRO A 31 -23.16 -9.54 -23.40
CA PRO A 31 -22.21 -10.36 -24.13
C PRO A 31 -22.08 -11.73 -23.50
N GLU A 32 -22.08 -12.77 -24.32
CA GLU A 32 -21.88 -14.17 -23.89
C GLU A 32 -20.46 -14.43 -23.34
N PHE A 33 -19.50 -13.55 -23.60
CA PHE A 33 -18.10 -13.75 -23.25
C PHE A 33 -17.79 -13.78 -21.74
N ARG A 34 -18.72 -13.38 -20.89
CA ARG A 34 -18.51 -13.44 -19.43
C ARG A 34 -18.30 -14.84 -18.90
N GLU A 35 -18.84 -15.84 -19.55
CA GLU A 35 -18.60 -17.24 -19.18
C GLU A 35 -17.19 -17.71 -19.57
N GLY A 36 -16.58 -17.10 -20.60
CA GLY A 36 -15.22 -17.42 -21.07
C GLY A 36 -14.09 -16.82 -20.23
N ASN A 37 -14.37 -15.81 -19.41
CA ASN A 37 -13.34 -15.06 -18.67
C ASN A 37 -13.07 -15.58 -17.24
N GLN A 38 -13.74 -16.64 -16.83
CA GLN A 38 -13.54 -17.22 -15.48
C GLN A 38 -12.07 -17.56 -15.22
N LYS A 39 -11.39 -18.14 -16.21
CA LYS A 39 -9.97 -18.47 -16.10
C LYS A 39 -9.09 -17.22 -15.89
N LEU A 40 -9.40 -16.13 -16.59
CA LEU A 40 -8.70 -14.85 -16.41
C LEU A 40 -8.87 -14.31 -14.98
N PHE A 41 -10.09 -14.38 -14.44
CA PHE A 41 -10.35 -13.96 -13.06
C PHE A 41 -9.63 -14.85 -12.04
N GLU A 42 -9.65 -16.17 -12.24
CA GLU A 42 -8.91 -17.11 -11.39
C GLU A 42 -7.40 -16.87 -11.42
N ASP A 43 -6.83 -16.58 -12.58
CA ASP A 43 -5.41 -16.28 -12.73
C ASP A 43 -5.05 -14.93 -12.09
N LEU A 44 -5.92 -13.93 -12.20
CA LEU A 44 -5.75 -12.64 -11.53
C LEU A 44 -5.87 -12.77 -10.00
N ASP A 45 -6.84 -13.54 -9.52
CA ASP A 45 -7.00 -13.81 -8.09
C ASP A 45 -5.79 -14.55 -7.51
N LYS A 46 -5.26 -15.55 -8.21
CA LYS A 46 -4.04 -16.26 -7.80
C LYS A 46 -2.82 -15.33 -7.79
N THR A 47 -2.73 -14.43 -8.76
CA THR A 47 -1.55 -13.58 -8.95
C THR A 47 -1.57 -12.36 -8.04
N TYR A 48 -2.73 -11.75 -7.84
CA TYR A 48 -2.87 -10.47 -7.15
C TYR A 48 -3.76 -10.50 -5.90
N GLY A 49 -4.76 -11.39 -5.85
CA GLY A 49 -5.70 -11.49 -4.75
C GLY A 49 -5.16 -12.29 -3.56
N VAL A 50 -4.45 -13.38 -3.84
CA VAL A 50 -3.89 -14.28 -2.82
C VAL A 50 -2.41 -14.04 -2.56
N ALA A 51 -1.69 -13.45 -3.53
CA ALA A 51 -0.27 -13.15 -3.37
C ALA A 51 -0.06 -12.05 -2.34
N GLU A 52 0.36 -12.41 -1.14
CA GLU A 52 0.88 -11.44 -0.19
C GLU A 52 2.18 -10.84 -0.76
N LEU A 53 2.11 -9.56 -1.17
CA LEU A 53 3.27 -8.79 -1.58
C LEU A 53 4.11 -8.48 -0.34
N LYS A 54 5.12 -9.33 -0.08
CA LYS A 54 6.05 -9.13 1.04
C LYS A 54 7.32 -8.45 0.57
N GLU A 55 7.75 -7.47 1.33
CA GLU A 55 9.04 -6.82 1.13
C GLU A 55 10.17 -7.81 1.42
N LYS A 56 11.17 -7.86 0.54
CA LYS A 56 12.33 -8.74 0.67
C LYS A 56 13.37 -8.15 1.61
N VAL A 57 13.79 -8.95 2.59
CA VAL A 57 14.74 -8.56 3.64
C VAL A 57 15.91 -9.51 3.66
N ARG A 58 17.11 -9.00 3.77
CA ARG A 58 18.30 -9.76 4.10
C ARG A 58 18.49 -9.76 5.62
N GLY A 59 18.67 -10.95 6.20
CA GLY A 59 18.83 -11.14 7.63
C GLY A 59 20.13 -11.84 7.98
N HIS A 60 20.75 -11.41 9.09
CA HIS A 60 21.89 -12.06 9.69
C HIS A 60 21.70 -12.14 11.20
N VAL A 61 21.77 -13.33 11.77
CA VAL A 61 21.66 -13.54 13.22
C VAL A 61 22.98 -14.07 13.77
N GLU A 62 23.41 -13.47 14.87
CA GLU A 62 24.60 -13.84 15.62
C GLU A 62 24.21 -14.28 17.02
N LEU A 63 24.68 -15.46 17.43
CA LEU A 63 24.44 -16.03 18.74
C LEU A 63 25.79 -16.46 19.34
N ALA A 64 26.18 -15.88 20.48
CA ALA A 64 27.36 -16.22 21.23
C ALA A 64 27.01 -16.38 22.71
N GLU A 65 27.74 -17.21 23.42
CA GLU A 65 27.54 -17.47 24.85
C GLU A 65 27.77 -16.19 25.68
N GLY A 66 26.82 -15.87 26.55
CA GLY A 66 26.92 -14.72 27.44
C GLY A 66 26.71 -13.36 26.76
N GLU A 67 26.64 -13.30 25.43
CA GLU A 67 26.34 -12.08 24.69
C GLU A 67 24.84 -12.02 24.28
N PRO A 68 24.22 -10.83 24.24
CA PRO A 68 22.87 -10.69 23.72
C PRO A 68 22.78 -11.19 22.27
N SER A 69 21.74 -11.98 21.96
CA SER A 69 21.49 -12.40 20.59
C SER A 69 21.29 -11.17 19.70
N ARG A 70 21.89 -11.16 18.51
CA ARG A 70 21.91 -10.02 17.61
C ARG A 70 21.27 -10.39 16.28
N LEU A 71 20.27 -9.62 15.86
CA LEU A 71 19.66 -9.77 14.54
C LEU A 71 19.87 -8.50 13.75
N THR A 72 20.51 -8.62 12.61
CA THR A 72 20.68 -7.55 11.63
C THR A 72 19.74 -7.78 10.46
N LEU A 73 18.97 -6.77 10.10
CA LEU A 73 18.06 -6.78 8.97
C LEU A 73 18.39 -5.65 8.01
N GLU A 74 18.30 -5.92 6.72
CA GLU A 74 18.56 -4.95 5.68
C GLU A 74 17.52 -5.04 4.58
N SER A 75 16.90 -3.90 4.21
CA SER A 75 15.98 -3.77 3.08
C SER A 75 16.03 -2.34 2.53
N ARG A 76 15.97 -2.18 1.23
CA ARG A 76 15.97 -0.88 0.52
C ARG A 76 17.10 0.08 0.93
N GLY A 77 18.25 -0.46 1.28
CA GLY A 77 19.39 0.34 1.75
C GLY A 77 19.33 0.74 3.23
N GLU A 78 18.22 0.47 3.93
CA GLU A 78 18.10 0.68 5.37
C GLU A 78 18.55 -0.57 6.12
N LYS A 79 19.35 -0.34 7.17
CA LYS A 79 19.89 -1.40 8.03
C LYS A 79 19.45 -1.16 9.48
N VAL A 80 18.95 -2.21 10.11
CA VAL A 80 18.51 -2.22 11.51
C VAL A 80 19.21 -3.36 12.23
N GLN A 81 19.61 -3.13 13.45
CA GLN A 81 20.18 -4.10 14.36
C GLN A 81 19.40 -4.11 15.66
N VAL A 82 18.96 -5.28 16.08
CA VAL A 82 18.23 -5.48 17.34
C VAL A 82 18.94 -6.51 18.20
N LEU A 83 18.85 -6.30 19.50
CA LEU A 83 19.41 -7.19 20.51
C LEU A 83 18.27 -7.91 21.22
N GLY A 84 18.48 -9.17 21.52
CA GLY A 84 17.54 -10.01 22.24
C GLY A 84 18.17 -10.70 23.44
N GLN A 85 17.46 -11.68 23.98
CA GLN A 85 17.93 -12.47 25.09
C GLN A 85 19.26 -13.16 24.79
N ALA A 86 20.20 -13.14 25.75
CA ALA A 86 21.45 -13.87 25.63
C ALA A 86 21.17 -15.39 25.64
N PRO A 87 21.76 -16.15 24.70
CA PRO A 87 21.70 -17.59 24.76
C PRO A 87 22.52 -18.13 25.94
N GLN A 88 22.14 -19.29 26.41
CA GLN A 88 22.82 -20.02 27.50
C GLN A 88 23.51 -21.21 26.91
N ALA A 89 24.51 -21.75 27.64
CA ALA A 89 25.11 -23.02 27.30
C ALA A 89 24.01 -24.12 27.27
N ALA A 90 24.05 -24.99 26.26
CA ALA A 90 23.06 -26.05 26.13
C ALA A 90 23.44 -27.24 27.04
N GLU A 91 22.57 -27.57 27.99
CA GLU A 91 22.75 -28.74 28.86
C GLU A 91 22.44 -30.07 28.15
N HIS A 92 21.42 -30.10 27.26
CA HIS A 92 20.95 -31.34 26.64
C HIS A 92 20.81 -31.30 25.12
N GLN A 93 20.28 -30.24 24.56
CA GLN A 93 20.02 -30.09 23.12
C GLN A 93 20.52 -28.76 22.59
N PRO A 94 21.69 -28.73 21.97
CA PRO A 94 22.18 -27.51 21.34
C PRO A 94 21.26 -27.07 20.18
N MET A 95 21.13 -25.77 20.03
CA MET A 95 20.37 -25.16 18.95
C MET A 95 21.17 -25.23 17.66
N THR A 96 20.67 -25.97 16.69
CA THR A 96 21.34 -26.07 15.39
C THR A 96 21.00 -24.85 14.53
N ARG A 97 21.92 -24.47 13.65
CA ARG A 97 21.75 -23.41 12.67
C ARG A 97 20.45 -23.56 11.88
N GLU A 98 20.11 -24.78 11.47
CA GLU A 98 18.90 -25.07 10.72
C GLU A 98 17.62 -24.79 11.52
N LYS A 99 17.59 -25.11 12.81
CA LYS A 99 16.46 -24.82 13.69
C LYS A 99 16.25 -23.31 13.85
N VAL A 100 17.34 -22.53 14.02
CA VAL A 100 17.29 -21.06 14.10
C VAL A 100 16.75 -20.47 12.81
N LEU A 101 17.32 -20.85 11.67
CA LEU A 101 16.89 -20.37 10.36
C LEU A 101 15.43 -20.72 10.07
N LYS A 102 15.02 -21.97 10.34
CA LYS A 102 13.64 -22.42 10.17
C LYS A 102 12.66 -21.63 11.04
N GLN A 103 13.06 -21.29 12.26
CA GLN A 103 12.20 -20.53 13.17
C GLN A 103 12.10 -19.06 12.78
N LEU A 104 13.18 -18.42 12.43
CA LEU A 104 13.20 -17.04 11.99
C LEU A 104 12.47 -16.85 10.65
N ASN A 105 12.53 -17.83 9.75
CA ASN A 105 11.89 -17.77 8.44
C ASN A 105 10.35 -17.88 8.48
N LYS A 106 9.76 -18.13 9.66
CA LYS A 106 8.30 -18.11 9.85
C LYS A 106 7.77 -16.68 9.89
N THR A 107 7.66 -16.05 8.75
CA THR A 107 7.26 -14.63 8.60
C THR A 107 5.76 -14.42 8.38
N GLY A 108 4.92 -15.42 8.69
CA GLY A 108 3.46 -15.32 8.57
C GLY A 108 2.91 -14.11 9.33
N GLY A 109 1.99 -13.34 8.72
CA GLY A 109 1.41 -12.13 9.31
C GLY A 109 2.34 -10.91 9.35
N SER A 110 3.55 -10.99 8.76
CA SER A 110 4.47 -9.87 8.62
C SER A 110 4.49 -9.37 7.17
N PRO A 111 4.63 -8.05 6.93
CA PRO A 111 4.80 -7.50 5.59
C PRO A 111 6.15 -7.83 4.96
N PHE A 112 7.02 -8.54 5.70
CA PHE A 112 8.37 -8.89 5.29
C PHE A 112 8.52 -10.39 5.01
N SER A 113 9.44 -10.71 4.09
CA SER A 113 9.92 -12.08 3.87
C SER A 113 11.42 -12.07 3.66
N PHE A 114 12.10 -13.10 4.18
CA PHE A 114 13.54 -13.18 3.98
C PHE A 114 13.87 -13.60 2.54
N GLU A 115 14.69 -12.79 1.87
CA GLU A 115 15.38 -13.16 0.63
C GLU A 115 16.59 -14.05 0.93
N THR A 116 17.37 -13.62 1.91
CA THR A 116 18.54 -14.33 2.42
C THR A 116 18.56 -14.22 3.93
N LEU A 117 18.76 -15.34 4.59
CA LEU A 117 18.91 -15.39 6.05
C LEU A 117 20.12 -16.26 6.40
N THR A 118 21.04 -15.67 7.14
CA THR A 118 22.26 -16.36 7.60
C THR A 118 22.31 -16.37 9.12
N ALA A 119 22.91 -17.43 9.69
CA ALA A 119 23.08 -17.54 11.12
C ALA A 119 24.55 -17.92 11.45
N GLN A 120 25.12 -17.20 12.40
CA GLN A 120 26.40 -17.52 13.04
C GLN A 120 26.10 -17.90 14.48
N ILE A 121 26.56 -19.08 14.88
CA ILE A 121 26.37 -19.63 16.22
C ILE A 121 27.74 -20.07 16.72
N GLU A 122 28.16 -19.55 17.87
CA GLU A 122 29.43 -19.83 18.49
C GLU A 122 29.21 -20.68 19.74
N GLY A 123 29.56 -21.98 19.66
CA GLY A 123 29.40 -22.93 20.73
C GLY A 123 28.09 -23.70 20.75
N ASP A 124 27.92 -24.55 21.74
CA ASP A 124 26.70 -25.31 21.98
C ASP A 124 25.73 -24.51 22.81
N LEU A 125 24.86 -23.78 22.13
CA LEU A 125 23.94 -22.81 22.72
C LEU A 125 22.51 -23.30 22.77
N PHE A 126 21.78 -22.80 23.76
CA PHE A 126 20.33 -22.91 23.88
C PHE A 126 19.68 -21.52 23.96
N LEU A 127 18.68 -21.29 23.13
CA LEU A 127 17.84 -20.10 23.19
C LEU A 127 16.39 -20.53 23.03
N PRO A 128 15.46 -20.10 23.91
CA PRO A 128 14.04 -20.42 23.76
C PRO A 128 13.49 -19.95 22.40
N VAL A 129 12.64 -20.76 21.79
CA VAL A 129 11.98 -20.43 20.52
C VAL A 129 11.21 -19.11 20.62
N GLN A 130 10.68 -18.82 21.80
CA GLN A 130 9.95 -17.58 22.08
C GLN A 130 10.87 -16.36 21.94
N ALA A 131 12.10 -16.43 22.46
CA ALA A 131 13.08 -15.35 22.35
C ALA A 131 13.50 -15.09 20.89
N LEU A 132 13.63 -16.14 20.07
CA LEU A 132 13.86 -15.97 18.62
C LEU A 132 12.67 -15.29 17.91
N ASN A 133 11.45 -15.63 18.31
CA ASN A 133 10.26 -14.99 17.76
C ASN A 133 10.16 -13.52 18.14
N GLU A 134 10.49 -13.18 19.39
CA GLU A 134 10.54 -11.79 19.87
C GLU A 134 11.62 -11.00 19.14
N LEU A 135 12.82 -11.56 19.02
CA LEU A 135 13.92 -10.96 18.28
C LEU A 135 13.51 -10.61 16.83
N ARG A 136 12.86 -11.55 16.14
CA ARG A 136 12.35 -11.33 14.78
C ARG A 136 11.28 -10.24 14.75
N ARG A 137 10.29 -10.28 15.66
CA ARG A 137 9.20 -9.29 15.71
C ARG A 137 9.73 -7.89 15.95
N THR A 138 10.62 -7.75 16.94
CA THR A 138 11.27 -6.48 17.25
C THR A 138 12.08 -5.97 16.05
N GLY A 139 12.84 -6.86 15.41
CA GLY A 139 13.62 -6.52 14.22
C GLY A 139 12.75 -5.99 13.08
N PHE A 140 11.65 -6.66 12.79
CA PHE A 140 10.72 -6.22 11.75
C PHE A 140 10.00 -4.91 12.10
N GLN A 141 9.62 -4.72 13.36
CA GLN A 141 9.01 -3.46 13.81
C GLN A 141 9.96 -2.28 13.67
N GLU A 142 11.22 -2.44 14.05
CA GLU A 142 12.22 -1.38 13.91
C GLU A 142 12.56 -1.11 12.45
N LEU A 143 12.61 -2.14 11.61
CA LEU A 143 12.79 -1.99 10.17
C LEU A 143 11.61 -1.25 9.53
N GLU A 144 10.39 -1.62 9.90
CA GLU A 144 9.16 -0.98 9.42
C GLU A 144 9.12 0.50 9.81
N LYS A 145 9.40 0.84 11.07
CA LYS A 145 9.51 2.23 11.53
C LYS A 145 10.54 3.01 10.71
N LYS A 146 11.68 2.40 10.42
CA LYS A 146 12.75 3.07 9.67
C LYS A 146 12.36 3.29 8.21
N LEU A 147 11.74 2.30 7.58
CA LEU A 147 11.27 2.39 6.21
C LEU A 147 10.07 3.35 6.04
N THR A 148 9.18 3.40 7.04
CA THR A 148 8.01 4.29 7.03
C THR A 148 8.31 5.67 7.59
N GLY A 149 9.15 5.77 8.62
CA GLY A 149 9.54 7.01 9.27
C GLY A 149 10.29 8.00 8.37
N ALA A 150 11.01 7.48 7.37
CA ALA A 150 11.63 8.32 6.33
C ALA A 150 10.60 9.07 5.46
N ARG A 151 9.31 8.75 5.59
CA ARG A 151 8.19 9.40 4.88
C ARG A 151 7.31 10.26 5.79
N VAL A 152 7.67 10.45 7.06
CA VAL A 152 7.01 11.49 7.85
C VAL A 152 7.43 12.81 7.22
N LEU A 153 6.54 13.37 6.45
CA LEU A 153 6.65 14.71 5.90
C LEU A 153 6.66 15.68 7.09
N THR A 154 7.83 15.88 7.65
CA THR A 154 8.04 16.92 8.64
C THR A 154 7.71 18.25 7.96
N GLY A 155 6.90 19.07 8.62
CA GLY A 155 6.16 20.20 8.05
C GLY A 155 6.94 21.24 7.25
N GLU A 156 8.26 21.17 7.16
CA GLU A 156 9.06 22.07 6.30
C GLU A 156 9.27 21.59 4.86
N GLY A 157 8.99 20.34 4.55
CA GLY A 157 9.11 19.72 3.20
C GLY A 157 7.90 18.89 2.77
N GLY A 158 6.81 18.88 3.52
CA GLY A 158 5.62 18.11 3.22
C GLY A 158 4.92 18.55 1.93
N ILE A 159 4.07 17.67 1.40
CA ILE A 159 3.23 17.95 0.22
C ILE A 159 2.49 19.30 0.39
N GLY A 160 2.13 19.66 1.62
CA GLY A 160 1.56 20.97 1.95
C GLY A 160 2.48 22.16 1.67
N ALA A 161 3.80 21.99 1.75
CA ALA A 161 4.75 23.07 1.44
C ALA A 161 4.96 23.27 -0.06
N GLN A 162 4.65 22.26 -0.88
CA GLN A 162 4.68 22.35 -2.34
C GLN A 162 3.36 22.88 -2.93
N PHE A 163 2.27 22.78 -2.18
CA PHE A 163 1.04 23.50 -2.50
C PHE A 163 1.24 24.96 -2.10
N ARG A 164 1.95 25.72 -2.94
CA ARG A 164 1.72 27.16 -2.97
C ARG A 164 0.26 27.32 -3.34
N PRO A 165 -0.58 27.89 -2.46
CA PRO A 165 -1.90 28.30 -2.91
C PRO A 165 -1.64 29.15 -4.15
N VAL A 166 -2.15 28.70 -5.28
CA VAL A 166 -2.21 29.55 -6.47
C VAL A 166 -2.81 30.84 -5.91
N PRO A 167 -2.12 31.99 -5.99
CA PRO A 167 -2.71 33.23 -5.53
C PRO A 167 -4.03 33.30 -6.23
N THR A 168 -5.10 33.06 -5.52
CA THR A 168 -6.43 33.39 -5.96
C THR A 168 -6.25 34.86 -6.27
N LYS A 169 -6.22 35.21 -7.56
CA LYS A 169 -6.40 36.59 -7.95
C LYS A 169 -7.61 36.98 -7.13
N THR A 170 -7.38 37.75 -6.09
CA THR A 170 -8.46 38.40 -5.39
C THR A 170 -9.11 39.19 -6.49
N ALA A 171 -10.15 38.62 -7.09
CA ALA A 171 -10.97 39.34 -8.04
C ALA A 171 -11.34 40.58 -7.25
N ALA A 172 -10.94 41.73 -7.77
CA ALA A 172 -11.39 42.97 -7.21
C ALA A 172 -12.88 42.79 -6.92
N PRO A 173 -13.35 43.18 -5.74
CA PRO A 173 -14.75 42.95 -5.38
C PRO A 173 -15.60 43.47 -6.54
N GLN A 174 -16.15 42.54 -7.32
CA GLN A 174 -17.10 42.90 -8.33
C GLN A 174 -18.30 43.43 -7.55
N SER A 175 -18.53 44.73 -7.68
CA SER A 175 -19.58 45.43 -6.96
C SER A 175 -20.97 44.97 -7.37
N GLN A 176 -21.07 43.96 -8.19
CA GLN A 176 -22.34 43.39 -8.64
C GLN A 176 -22.33 41.88 -8.52
N SER A 177 -23.18 41.35 -7.67
CA SER A 177 -23.48 39.93 -7.59
C SER A 177 -24.31 39.56 -8.82
N VAL A 178 -23.80 38.64 -9.64
CA VAL A 178 -24.56 38.08 -10.76
C VAL A 178 -25.35 36.88 -10.24
N LEU A 179 -26.66 36.99 -10.25
CA LEU A 179 -27.56 35.89 -9.96
C LEU A 179 -27.85 35.15 -11.26
N THR A 180 -27.49 33.88 -11.33
CA THR A 180 -27.80 33.03 -12.47
C THR A 180 -28.93 32.08 -12.09
N ALA A 181 -30.04 32.13 -12.78
CA ALA A 181 -31.15 31.21 -12.61
C ALA A 181 -31.30 30.31 -13.84
N PHE A 182 -31.54 29.04 -13.61
CA PHE A 182 -31.85 28.08 -14.67
C PHE A 182 -33.38 27.97 -14.78
N LEU A 183 -33.92 28.25 -15.95
CA LEU A 183 -35.36 28.22 -16.23
C LEU A 183 -35.64 27.14 -17.27
N GLU A 184 -36.52 26.21 -16.97
CA GLU A 184 -36.97 25.18 -17.91
C GLU A 184 -38.04 25.71 -18.89
N GLN A 185 -38.81 26.70 -18.43
CA GLN A 185 -39.89 27.32 -19.23
C GLN A 185 -39.90 28.83 -19.04
N THR A 186 -40.24 29.57 -20.10
CA THR A 186 -40.32 31.02 -20.08
C THR A 186 -41.41 31.56 -19.14
N THR A 187 -42.42 30.75 -18.82
CA THR A 187 -43.46 31.05 -17.85
C THR A 187 -42.99 31.14 -16.41
N GLN A 188 -41.79 30.64 -16.13
CA GLN A 188 -41.12 30.69 -14.80
C GLN A 188 -40.46 32.04 -14.56
N LEU A 189 -40.36 32.90 -15.57
CA LEU A 189 -39.80 34.22 -15.42
C LEU A 189 -40.75 35.07 -14.55
N SER A 190 -40.32 35.32 -13.32
CA SER A 190 -41.06 36.19 -12.43
C SER A 190 -41.09 37.61 -13.01
N PRO A 191 -42.23 38.33 -12.92
CA PRO A 191 -42.32 39.73 -13.31
C PRO A 191 -41.28 40.64 -12.63
N VAL A 192 -40.77 40.22 -11.48
CA VAL A 192 -39.73 40.95 -10.75
C VAL A 192 -38.37 40.86 -11.46
N LEU A 193 -38.05 39.71 -12.04
CA LEU A 193 -36.81 39.54 -12.82
C LEU A 193 -36.87 40.30 -14.16
N ALA A 194 -38.04 40.50 -14.70
CA ALA A 194 -38.24 41.24 -15.94
C ALA A 194 -38.04 42.79 -15.79
N ARG A 195 -37.99 43.29 -14.56
CA ARG A 195 -37.81 44.73 -14.29
C ARG A 195 -36.35 45.18 -14.23
N GLY A 196 -35.37 44.25 -14.25
CA GLY A 196 -33.98 44.62 -14.25
C GLY A 196 -33.47 45.26 -12.95
N ASP A 197 -34.20 45.08 -11.85
CA ASP A 197 -33.86 45.63 -10.52
C ASP A 197 -32.97 44.68 -9.69
N ILE A 198 -32.20 43.85 -10.37
CA ILE A 198 -31.22 42.93 -9.71
C ILE A 198 -29.83 43.28 -10.16
#